data_1bc4e97cbf82638b93c20d8400caa863
#
_entry.id   1bc4e97cbf82638b93c20d8400caa863
#
_cell.length_a   1.000
_cell.length_b   1.000
_cell.length_c   1.000
_cell.angle_alpha   90.00
_cell.angle_beta   90.00
_cell.angle_gamma   90.00
#
_symmetry.space_group_name_H-M   'P 1'
#
loop_
_entity.id
_entity.type
_entity.pdbx_description
1 polymer ?
#
loop_
_entity_poly.entity_id
_entity_poly.type
_entity_poly.pdbx_seq_one_letter_code
_entity_poly.pdbx_strand_id
1 'polypeptide(L)'
;MKEETDFYASYGNEALEKVQSTLWEILLQVDSIFEKNNIRYFLSYGTLLGAVRHKGFIPWDDDLDICVFEEDYVKGIQLLREQLDHKYIVHDEHTDAIYWCPFSKLRLKESETECVLWPEDNKLKFRGICLDVFRCWKVKRSSKFYLKMEGYFEMLNKCFRLKAGKRNILLPYYFIMWSYYTLVNCFWGKE
;
A
#
# COMPACT_ATOMS: atom_id res chain seq x y z
N MET A 1 -12.42 -15.43 14.08
CA MET A 1 -11.22 -16.30 14.00
C MET A 1 -11.42 -17.53 13.13
N LYS A 2 -12.54 -18.27 13.18
CA LYS A 2 -12.78 -19.40 12.26
C LYS A 2 -13.15 -18.97 10.83
N GLU A 3 -13.86 -17.86 10.63
CA GLU A 3 -14.23 -17.35 9.30
C GLU A 3 -13.06 -16.72 8.54
N GLU A 4 -12.08 -16.12 9.21
CA GLU A 4 -10.87 -15.59 8.56
C GLU A 4 -9.96 -16.71 8.06
N THR A 5 -9.80 -17.78 8.80
CA THR A 5 -9.00 -18.95 8.36
C THR A 5 -9.61 -19.67 7.16
N ASP A 6 -10.94 -19.67 7.02
CA ASP A 6 -11.63 -20.29 5.88
C ASP A 6 -11.50 -19.44 4.60
N PHE A 7 -11.38 -18.11 4.71
CA PHE A 7 -11.17 -17.22 3.57
C PHE A 7 -9.80 -17.46 2.92
N TYR A 8 -8.73 -17.53 3.71
CA TYR A 8 -7.39 -17.80 3.21
C TYR A 8 -7.19 -19.24 2.75
N ALA A 9 -7.94 -20.20 3.28
CA ALA A 9 -7.95 -21.58 2.80
C ALA A 9 -8.61 -21.76 1.41
N SER A 10 -9.34 -20.75 0.92
CA SER A 10 -9.98 -20.79 -0.40
C SER A 10 -9.04 -20.48 -1.57
N TYR A 11 -7.90 -19.81 -1.31
CA TYR A 11 -6.80 -19.73 -2.27
C TYR A 11 -6.07 -21.08 -2.24
N GLY A 12 -6.18 -21.88 -3.28
CA GLY A 12 -5.31 -23.05 -3.40
C GLY A 12 -3.86 -22.61 -3.26
N ASN A 13 -3.02 -23.37 -2.56
CA ASN A 13 -1.59 -23.05 -2.33
C ASN A 13 -0.87 -22.59 -3.60
N GLU A 14 -1.18 -23.17 -4.74
CA GLU A 14 -0.59 -22.83 -6.05
C GLU A 14 -0.90 -21.39 -6.51
N ALA A 15 -2.12 -20.90 -6.29
CA ALA A 15 -2.51 -19.53 -6.64
C ALA A 15 -1.76 -18.50 -5.77
N LEU A 16 -1.68 -18.75 -4.46
CA LEU A 16 -0.97 -17.89 -3.53
C LEU A 16 0.54 -17.89 -3.80
N GLU A 17 1.14 -19.06 -4.07
CA GLU A 17 2.55 -19.16 -4.45
C GLU A 17 2.85 -18.36 -5.73
N LYS A 18 1.94 -18.37 -6.70
CA LYS A 18 2.06 -17.55 -7.91
C LYS A 18 1.96 -16.07 -7.62
N VAL A 19 1.07 -15.64 -6.73
CA VAL A 19 0.97 -14.24 -6.28
C VAL A 19 2.27 -13.83 -5.60
N GLN A 20 2.73 -14.58 -4.60
CA GLN A 20 3.95 -14.28 -3.86
C GLN A 20 5.20 -14.26 -4.75
N SER A 21 5.33 -15.20 -5.71
CA SER A 21 6.43 -15.20 -6.68
C SER A 21 6.41 -13.96 -7.58
N THR A 22 5.22 -13.53 -8.02
CA THR A 22 5.06 -12.30 -8.82
C THR A 22 5.43 -11.06 -8.00
N LEU A 23 4.97 -10.97 -6.77
CA LEU A 23 5.31 -9.86 -5.86
C LEU A 23 6.81 -9.80 -5.60
N TRP A 24 7.44 -10.95 -5.44
CA TRP A 24 8.90 -11.05 -5.29
C TRP A 24 9.65 -10.55 -6.53
N GLU A 25 9.20 -10.91 -7.74
CA GLU A 25 9.77 -10.38 -8.99
C GLU A 25 9.67 -8.85 -9.08
N ILE A 26 8.51 -8.28 -8.72
CA ILE A 26 8.33 -6.82 -8.68
C ILE A 26 9.31 -6.19 -7.69
N LEU A 27 9.42 -6.76 -6.48
CA LEU A 27 10.32 -6.24 -5.44
C LEU A 27 11.78 -6.24 -5.90
N LEU A 28 12.24 -7.31 -6.54
CA LEU A 28 13.62 -7.39 -7.06
C LEU A 28 13.91 -6.30 -8.09
N GLN A 29 12.96 -5.97 -8.96
CA GLN A 29 13.12 -4.86 -9.91
C GLN A 29 13.15 -3.51 -9.20
N VAL A 30 12.23 -3.29 -8.24
CA VAL A 30 12.20 -2.07 -7.42
C VAL A 30 13.53 -1.89 -6.69
N ASP A 31 14.02 -2.94 -6.03
CA ASP A 31 15.29 -2.93 -5.30
C ASP A 31 16.46 -2.54 -6.22
N SER A 32 16.59 -3.20 -7.38
CA SER A 32 17.62 -2.90 -8.37
C SER A 32 17.57 -1.45 -8.87
N ILE A 33 16.36 -0.92 -9.15
CA ILE A 33 16.17 0.46 -9.62
C ILE A 33 16.52 1.43 -8.50
N PHE A 34 16.05 1.18 -7.29
CA PHE A 34 16.22 2.07 -6.16
C PHE A 34 17.68 2.10 -5.67
N GLU A 35 18.35 0.94 -5.60
CA GLU A 35 19.77 0.85 -5.25
C GLU A 35 20.64 1.67 -6.21
N LYS A 36 20.47 1.48 -7.53
CA LYS A 36 21.22 2.20 -8.56
C LYS A 36 21.04 3.73 -8.51
N ASN A 37 19.90 4.21 -7.99
CA ASN A 37 19.55 5.62 -7.96
C ASN A 37 19.61 6.23 -6.55
N ASN A 38 20.11 5.50 -5.56
CA ASN A 38 20.19 5.90 -4.16
C ASN A 38 18.84 6.32 -3.55
N ILE A 39 17.77 5.62 -3.91
CA ILE A 39 16.44 5.77 -3.30
C ILE A 39 16.36 4.86 -2.08
N ARG A 40 16.06 5.44 -0.92
CA ARG A 40 15.93 4.66 0.32
C ARG A 40 14.49 4.19 0.51
N TYR A 41 14.33 2.92 0.74
CA TYR A 41 13.05 2.31 1.08
C TYR A 41 13.20 1.26 2.18
N PHE A 42 12.12 0.78 2.70
CA PHE A 42 12.08 -0.34 3.65
C PHE A 42 10.76 -1.11 3.53
N LEU A 43 10.81 -2.39 3.88
CA LEU A 43 9.61 -3.22 3.98
C LEU A 43 8.73 -2.73 5.13
N SER A 44 7.40 -2.80 4.96
CA SER A 44 6.47 -2.32 5.97
C SER A 44 5.34 -3.32 6.26
N TYR A 45 4.56 -3.05 7.28
CA TYR A 45 3.38 -3.81 7.70
C TYR A 45 3.59 -5.34 7.73
N GLY A 46 2.72 -6.11 7.08
CA GLY A 46 2.78 -7.58 6.98
C GLY A 46 4.06 -8.08 6.35
N THR A 47 4.54 -7.41 5.32
CA THR A 47 5.78 -7.74 4.62
C THR A 47 7.02 -7.70 5.53
N LEU A 48 7.17 -6.63 6.34
CA LEU A 48 8.26 -6.54 7.31
C LEU A 48 8.15 -7.63 8.39
N LEU A 49 6.93 -7.88 8.88
CA LEU A 49 6.68 -8.92 9.87
C LEU A 49 7.05 -10.30 9.31
N GLY A 50 6.67 -10.59 8.07
CA GLY A 50 7.04 -11.81 7.35
C GLY A 50 8.54 -11.98 7.23
N ALA A 51 9.24 -10.95 6.76
CA ALA A 51 10.70 -10.96 6.63
C ALA A 51 11.40 -11.28 7.96
N VAL A 52 10.94 -10.72 9.07
CA VAL A 52 11.54 -10.93 10.39
C VAL A 52 11.22 -12.32 10.95
N ARG A 53 9.95 -12.74 10.90
CA ARG A 53 9.46 -13.98 11.55
C ARG A 53 9.63 -15.22 10.70
N HIS A 54 9.34 -15.11 9.39
CA HIS A 54 9.27 -16.24 8.47
C HIS A 54 10.46 -16.29 7.49
N LYS A 55 11.30 -15.24 7.47
CA LYS A 55 12.41 -15.07 6.51
C LYS A 55 11.92 -14.98 5.06
N GLY A 56 10.70 -14.55 4.85
CA GLY A 56 9.99 -14.41 3.59
C GLY A 56 8.59 -13.88 3.84
N PHE A 57 7.65 -14.23 2.97
CA PHE A 57 6.24 -13.91 3.18
C PHE A 57 5.67 -14.60 4.41
N ILE A 58 4.67 -14.00 5.04
CA ILE A 58 3.76 -14.73 5.91
C ILE A 58 3.07 -15.79 5.03
N PRO A 59 2.95 -17.08 5.45
CA PRO A 59 2.52 -18.16 4.56
C PRO A 59 1.16 -18.01 3.87
N TRP A 60 0.29 -17.15 4.41
CA TRP A 60 -1.06 -16.88 3.88
C TRP A 60 -1.23 -15.44 3.37
N ASP A 61 -0.17 -14.67 3.27
CA ASP A 61 -0.17 -13.26 2.86
C ASP A 61 -0.09 -13.13 1.35
N ASP A 62 -0.92 -12.28 0.77
CA ASP A 62 -1.05 -12.08 -0.67
C ASP A 62 -0.71 -10.65 -1.11
N ASP A 63 -0.13 -9.85 -0.21
CA ASP A 63 0.31 -8.48 -0.46
C ASP A 63 1.82 -8.28 -0.18
N LEU A 64 2.34 -7.15 -0.69
CA LEU A 64 3.69 -6.70 -0.43
C LEU A 64 3.73 -5.19 -0.33
N ASP A 65 4.21 -4.70 0.82
CA ASP A 65 4.22 -3.30 1.19
C ASP A 65 5.64 -2.78 1.34
N ILE A 66 5.95 -1.67 0.69
CA ILE A 66 7.16 -0.91 0.93
C ILE A 66 6.86 0.55 1.28
N CYS A 67 7.74 1.15 2.07
CA CYS A 67 7.72 2.58 2.36
C CYS A 67 8.93 3.28 1.75
N VAL A 68 8.68 4.39 1.05
CA VAL A 68 9.72 5.29 0.54
C VAL A 68 9.64 6.60 1.30
N PHE A 69 10.79 7.16 1.70
CA PHE A 69 10.82 8.45 2.38
C PHE A 69 10.32 9.58 1.48
N GLU A 70 9.62 10.55 2.06
CA GLU A 70 8.99 11.67 1.36
C GLU A 70 9.95 12.39 0.41
N GLU A 71 11.19 12.64 0.87
CA GLU A 71 12.21 13.30 0.08
C GLU A 71 12.61 12.54 -1.20
N ASP A 72 12.45 11.22 -1.20
CA ASP A 72 12.83 10.33 -2.30
C ASP A 72 11.60 9.84 -3.12
N TYR A 73 10.38 10.00 -2.60
CA TYR A 73 9.18 9.37 -3.13
C TYR A 73 8.86 9.76 -4.59
N VAL A 74 8.81 11.08 -4.87
CA VAL A 74 8.45 11.56 -6.21
C VAL A 74 9.48 11.10 -7.24
N LYS A 75 10.78 11.21 -6.91
CA LYS A 75 11.88 10.73 -7.75
C LYS A 75 11.79 9.20 -7.94
N GLY A 76 11.53 8.45 -6.85
CA GLY A 76 11.39 7.00 -6.89
C GLY A 76 10.26 6.55 -7.80
N ILE A 77 9.08 7.14 -7.68
CA ILE A 77 7.92 6.84 -8.53
C ILE A 77 8.21 7.14 -10.01
N GLN A 78 8.89 8.24 -10.31
CA GLN A 78 9.27 8.57 -11.69
C GLN A 78 10.25 7.53 -12.26
N LEU A 79 11.26 7.13 -11.50
CA LEU A 79 12.21 6.09 -11.92
C LEU A 79 11.52 4.73 -12.17
N LEU A 80 10.56 4.37 -11.33
CA LEU A 80 9.76 3.16 -11.53
C LEU A 80 8.94 3.23 -12.82
N ARG A 81 8.36 4.41 -13.17
CA ARG A 81 7.65 4.58 -14.47
C ARG A 81 8.56 4.40 -15.68
N GLU A 82 9.81 4.82 -15.56
CA GLU A 82 10.79 4.84 -16.67
C GLU A 82 11.52 3.50 -16.84
N GLN A 83 11.76 2.77 -15.75
CA GLN A 83 12.71 1.65 -15.72
C GLN A 83 12.11 0.28 -15.39
N LEU A 84 10.86 0.23 -14.88
CA LEU A 84 10.18 -1.06 -14.68
C LEU A 84 9.93 -1.75 -16.02
N ASP A 85 9.97 -3.08 -16.00
CA ASP A 85 9.55 -3.91 -17.14
C ASP A 85 8.14 -3.51 -17.61
N HIS A 86 7.95 -3.45 -18.92
CA HIS A 86 6.71 -3.03 -19.56
C HIS A 86 5.46 -3.86 -19.18
N LYS A 87 5.65 -5.06 -18.63
CA LYS A 87 4.56 -5.88 -18.09
C LYS A 87 3.95 -5.28 -16.82
N TYR A 88 4.64 -4.37 -16.13
CA TYR A 88 4.16 -3.68 -14.95
C TYR A 88 3.70 -2.25 -15.26
N ILE A 89 2.95 -1.67 -14.36
CA ILE A 89 2.54 -0.27 -14.41
C ILE A 89 2.55 0.33 -13.01
N VAL A 90 3.01 1.57 -12.93
CA VAL A 90 2.76 2.42 -11.76
C VAL A 90 1.33 2.92 -11.86
N HIS A 91 0.46 2.42 -10.99
CA HIS A 91 -0.96 2.75 -10.92
C HIS A 91 -1.19 3.76 -9.80
N ASP A 92 -1.64 4.93 -10.18
CA ASP A 92 -1.94 6.07 -9.30
C ASP A 92 -2.89 7.07 -10.01
N GLU A 93 -3.12 8.24 -9.43
CA GLU A 93 -3.99 9.29 -9.95
C GLU A 93 -3.59 9.82 -11.33
N HIS A 94 -2.34 9.62 -11.78
CA HIS A 94 -1.88 10.01 -13.11
C HIS A 94 -2.20 8.98 -14.18
N THR A 95 -2.44 7.74 -13.79
CA THR A 95 -2.69 6.62 -14.72
C THR A 95 -4.14 6.18 -14.74
N ASP A 96 -4.92 6.54 -13.71
CA ASP A 96 -6.34 6.22 -13.58
C ASP A 96 -7.10 7.37 -12.90
N ALA A 97 -8.04 7.98 -13.62
CA ALA A 97 -8.80 9.15 -13.12
C ALA A 97 -9.70 8.86 -11.92
N ILE A 98 -10.03 7.58 -11.67
CA ILE A 98 -10.84 7.16 -10.52
C ILE A 98 -10.00 6.51 -9.42
N TYR A 99 -8.65 6.64 -9.51
CA TYR A 99 -7.75 6.11 -8.50
C TYR A 99 -7.96 6.81 -7.16
N TRP A 100 -8.18 6.03 -6.12
CA TRP A 100 -8.58 6.54 -4.81
C TRP A 100 -7.55 6.33 -3.70
N CYS A 101 -6.53 5.47 -3.92
CA CYS A 101 -5.52 5.20 -2.90
C CYS A 101 -4.57 6.40 -2.75
N PRO A 102 -4.17 6.76 -1.52
CA PRO A 102 -3.25 7.88 -1.29
C PRO A 102 -1.77 7.50 -1.50
N PHE A 103 -1.50 6.35 -2.09
CA PHE A 103 -0.17 5.80 -2.39
C PHE A 103 -0.19 5.12 -3.75
N SER A 104 0.97 4.91 -4.36
CA SER A 104 1.06 4.25 -5.66
C SER A 104 1.09 2.73 -5.53
N LYS A 105 0.54 2.03 -6.52
CA LYS A 105 0.62 0.57 -6.64
C LYS A 105 1.41 0.19 -7.89
N LEU A 106 2.28 -0.80 -7.79
CA LEU A 106 2.96 -1.39 -8.94
C LEU A 106 2.21 -2.65 -9.34
N ARG A 107 1.49 -2.61 -10.47
CA ARG A 107 0.60 -3.71 -10.87
C ARG A 107 1.13 -4.49 -12.07
N LEU A 108 0.96 -5.80 -12.05
CA LEU A 108 1.12 -6.66 -13.23
C LEU A 108 -0.10 -6.46 -14.15
N LYS A 109 0.13 -5.95 -15.38
CA LYS A 109 -0.93 -5.56 -16.33
C LYS A 109 -1.83 -6.72 -16.77
N GLU A 110 -1.22 -7.89 -16.98
CA GLU A 110 -1.91 -9.07 -17.53
C GLU A 110 -2.41 -10.03 -16.43
N SER A 111 -2.75 -9.49 -15.27
CA SER A 111 -3.38 -10.24 -14.20
C SER A 111 -4.62 -9.51 -13.68
N GLU A 112 -5.55 -10.27 -13.13
CA GLU A 112 -6.74 -9.74 -12.47
C GLU A 112 -6.89 -10.37 -11.11
N THR A 113 -7.14 -9.53 -10.11
CA THR A 113 -7.49 -9.94 -8.75
C THR A 113 -8.83 -9.31 -8.38
N GLU A 114 -9.63 -10.02 -7.62
CA GLU A 114 -10.84 -9.49 -7.02
C GLU A 114 -10.55 -9.05 -5.59
N CYS A 115 -10.74 -7.77 -5.30
CA CYS A 115 -10.56 -7.25 -3.96
C CYS A 115 -11.88 -7.33 -3.19
N VAL A 116 -11.94 -8.23 -2.21
CA VAL A 116 -13.13 -8.41 -1.35
C VAL A 116 -13.21 -7.36 -0.26
N LEU A 117 -12.07 -6.94 0.28
CA LEU A 117 -11.99 -5.95 1.36
C LEU A 117 -12.31 -4.53 0.88
N TRP A 118 -11.95 -4.22 -0.37
CA TRP A 118 -12.12 -2.90 -1.00
C TRP A 118 -12.80 -3.05 -2.36
N PRO A 119 -14.15 -3.23 -2.41
CA PRO A 119 -14.86 -3.44 -3.68
C PRO A 119 -14.68 -2.30 -4.69
N GLU A 120 -14.27 -1.11 -4.25
CA GLU A 120 -13.94 0.02 -5.11
C GLU A 120 -12.74 -0.27 -6.00
N ASP A 121 -11.78 -1.08 -5.55
CA ASP A 121 -10.63 -1.50 -6.34
C ASP A 121 -11.06 -2.27 -7.61
N ASN A 122 -12.18 -2.97 -7.55
CA ASN A 122 -12.73 -3.70 -8.69
C ASN A 122 -13.25 -2.79 -9.83
N LYS A 123 -13.35 -1.48 -9.59
CA LYS A 123 -13.72 -0.46 -10.59
C LYS A 123 -12.52 0.19 -11.25
N LEU A 124 -11.33 0.00 -10.70
CA LEU A 124 -10.10 0.58 -11.22
C LEU A 124 -9.73 0.00 -12.58
N LYS A 125 -9.04 0.79 -13.38
CA LYS A 125 -8.58 0.40 -14.72
C LYS A 125 -7.62 -0.79 -14.70
N PHE A 126 -6.77 -0.88 -13.70
CA PHE A 126 -5.81 -1.96 -13.51
C PHE A 126 -6.13 -2.68 -12.22
N ARG A 127 -6.31 -4.00 -12.27
CA ARG A 127 -6.72 -4.85 -11.14
C ARG A 127 -5.78 -6.01 -10.88
N GLY A 128 -4.58 -5.95 -11.45
CA GLY A 128 -3.59 -7.02 -11.32
C GLY A 128 -2.95 -7.10 -9.94
N ILE A 129 -2.24 -8.21 -9.72
CA ILE A 129 -1.34 -8.41 -8.57
C ILE A 129 -0.50 -7.16 -8.38
N CYS A 130 -0.40 -6.62 -7.17
CA CYS A 130 0.26 -5.35 -6.92
C CYS A 130 1.14 -5.35 -5.67
N LEU A 131 2.23 -4.59 -5.78
CA LEU A 131 3.05 -4.14 -4.67
C LEU A 131 2.65 -2.71 -4.32
N ASP A 132 2.45 -2.44 -3.04
CA ASP A 132 2.03 -1.14 -2.54
C ASP A 132 3.24 -0.29 -2.13
N VAL A 133 3.32 0.96 -2.65
CA VAL A 133 4.41 1.90 -2.39
C VAL A 133 3.89 3.05 -1.56
N PHE A 134 4.09 2.96 -0.27
CA PHE A 134 3.68 3.99 0.68
C PHE A 134 4.70 5.13 0.75
N ARG A 135 4.20 6.31 1.07
CA ARG A 135 4.99 7.49 1.38
C ARG A 135 5.15 7.60 2.89
N CYS A 136 6.36 7.81 3.38
CA CYS A 136 6.60 7.97 4.81
C CYS A 136 7.43 9.22 5.15
N TRP A 137 7.15 9.79 6.30
CA TRP A 137 7.77 11.02 6.80
C TRP A 137 8.61 10.74 8.02
N LYS A 138 9.71 11.47 8.15
CA LYS A 138 10.51 11.49 9.38
C LYS A 138 9.82 12.38 10.39
N VAL A 139 9.37 11.80 11.51
CA VAL A 139 8.73 12.53 12.60
C VAL A 139 9.64 12.58 13.80
N LYS A 140 9.80 13.78 14.41
CA LYS A 140 10.51 13.91 15.69
C LYS A 140 9.74 13.15 16.76
N ARG A 141 10.37 12.14 17.38
CA ARG A 141 9.78 11.29 18.44
C ARG A 141 9.20 12.08 19.63
N SER A 142 9.61 13.34 19.82
CA SER A 142 9.14 14.23 20.88
C SER A 142 7.80 14.94 20.59
N SER A 143 7.23 14.78 19.42
CA SER A 143 5.97 15.40 19.08
C SER A 143 4.79 14.68 19.73
N LYS A 144 4.51 15.04 21.00
CA LYS A 144 3.33 14.55 21.74
C LYS A 144 2.01 14.81 20.97
N PHE A 145 1.97 15.88 20.19
CA PHE A 145 0.82 16.23 19.34
C PHE A 145 0.61 15.20 18.23
N TYR A 146 1.68 14.82 17.51
CA TYR A 146 1.61 13.81 16.45
C TYR A 146 1.12 12.46 16.97
N LEU A 147 1.73 11.95 18.04
CA LEU A 147 1.33 10.67 18.67
C LEU A 147 -0.13 10.69 19.16
N LYS A 148 -0.59 11.84 19.65
CA LYS A 148 -1.99 12.01 20.07
C LYS A 148 -2.95 12.02 18.88
N MET A 149 -2.55 12.68 17.77
CA MET A 149 -3.34 12.71 16.54
C MET A 149 -3.40 11.33 15.88
N GLU A 150 -2.28 10.60 15.82
CA GLU A 150 -2.22 9.23 15.30
C GLU A 150 -3.17 8.30 16.08
N GLY A 151 -3.10 8.30 17.40
CA GLY A 151 -4.03 7.56 18.26
C GLY A 151 -5.50 7.93 18.04
N TYR A 152 -5.79 9.22 17.82
CA TYR A 152 -7.13 9.69 17.49
C TYR A 152 -7.62 9.15 16.13
N PHE A 153 -6.75 9.16 15.12
CA PHE A 153 -7.08 8.61 13.79
C PHE A 153 -7.23 7.10 13.79
N GLU A 154 -6.40 6.36 14.53
CA GLU A 154 -6.60 4.93 14.73
C GLU A 154 -7.94 4.63 15.39
N MET A 155 -8.30 5.40 16.43
CA MET A 155 -9.60 5.27 17.09
C MET A 155 -10.75 5.55 16.12
N LEU A 156 -10.66 6.61 15.30
CA LEU A 156 -11.67 6.92 14.29
C LEU A 156 -11.77 5.79 13.26
N ASN A 157 -10.64 5.30 12.74
CA ASN A 157 -10.60 4.17 11.82
C ASN A 157 -11.29 2.94 12.40
N LYS A 158 -11.01 2.61 13.67
CA LYS A 158 -11.65 1.50 14.37
C LYS A 158 -13.15 1.69 14.50
N CYS A 159 -13.60 2.91 14.86
CA CYS A 159 -15.02 3.24 14.95
C CYS A 159 -15.74 3.15 13.59
N PHE A 160 -15.07 3.58 12.51
CA PHE A 160 -15.63 3.51 11.15
C PHE A 160 -15.69 2.07 10.63
N ARG A 161 -14.65 1.24 10.84
CA ARG A 161 -14.67 -0.19 10.50
C ARG A 161 -15.80 -0.94 11.21
N LEU A 162 -16.07 -0.64 12.47
CA LEU A 162 -17.18 -1.25 13.23
C LEU A 162 -18.56 -0.85 12.70
N LYS A 163 -18.70 0.31 12.06
CA LYS A 163 -19.95 0.80 11.46
C LYS A 163 -20.13 0.43 9.98
N ALA A 164 -19.03 0.21 9.24
CA ALA A 164 -19.03 -0.09 7.81
C ALA A 164 -19.67 -1.44 7.45
N GLY A 165 -19.92 -2.33 8.41
CA GLY A 165 -20.64 -3.60 8.19
C GLY A 165 -22.06 -3.45 7.62
N LYS A 166 -22.58 -2.25 7.37
CA LYS A 166 -23.95 -2.07 6.87
C LYS A 166 -24.27 -0.86 5.97
N ARG A 167 -23.37 0.01 5.49
CA ARG A 167 -23.68 1.04 4.44
C ARG A 167 -22.51 1.97 4.10
N ASN A 168 -22.34 2.27 2.81
CA ASN A 168 -21.65 3.40 2.14
C ASN A 168 -21.21 4.61 3.02
N ILE A 169 -20.25 4.41 3.92
CA ILE A 169 -19.68 5.46 4.79
C ILE A 169 -18.25 5.82 4.33
N LEU A 170 -17.91 5.51 3.10
CA LEU A 170 -16.55 5.75 2.57
C LEU A 170 -16.27 7.24 2.32
N LEU A 171 -17.26 8.03 1.87
CA LEU A 171 -17.08 9.46 1.61
C LEU A 171 -16.54 10.27 2.81
N PRO A 172 -17.07 10.15 4.05
CA PRO A 172 -16.51 10.85 5.20
C PRO A 172 -15.10 10.38 5.57
N TYR A 173 -14.79 9.09 5.38
CA TYR A 173 -13.46 8.53 5.66
C TYR A 173 -12.41 9.14 4.73
N TYR A 174 -12.65 9.18 3.42
CA TYR A 174 -11.75 9.81 2.45
C TYR A 174 -11.60 11.31 2.69
N PHE A 175 -12.66 12.00 3.04
CA PHE A 175 -12.59 13.43 3.37
C PHE A 175 -11.75 13.68 4.63
N ILE A 176 -11.86 12.83 5.65
CA ILE A 176 -11.07 12.90 6.88
C ILE A 176 -9.60 12.55 6.57
N MET A 177 -9.33 11.51 5.81
CA MET A 177 -7.97 11.14 5.40
C MET A 177 -7.36 12.21 4.50
N TRP A 178 -8.08 12.73 3.52
CA TRP A 178 -7.66 13.82 2.66
C TRP A 178 -7.38 15.10 3.46
N SER A 179 -8.24 15.49 4.38
CA SER A 179 -8.03 16.65 5.26
C SER A 179 -6.85 16.44 6.20
N TYR A 180 -6.62 15.21 6.68
CA TYR A 180 -5.43 14.86 7.47
C TYR A 180 -4.15 15.02 6.65
N TYR A 181 -4.09 14.43 5.45
CA TYR A 181 -2.93 14.58 4.57
C TYR A 181 -2.71 16.04 4.17
N THR A 182 -3.77 16.80 3.91
CA THR A 182 -3.69 18.21 3.58
C THR A 182 -3.21 19.04 4.77
N LEU A 183 -3.70 18.79 5.98
CA LEU A 183 -3.24 19.45 7.20
C LEU A 183 -1.78 19.10 7.53
N VAL A 184 -1.39 17.84 7.44
CA VAL A 184 -0.01 17.42 7.66
C VAL A 184 0.91 18.08 6.64
N ASN A 185 0.54 18.10 5.35
CA ASN A 185 1.33 18.77 4.31
C ASN A 185 1.35 20.30 4.45
N CYS A 186 0.25 20.94 4.90
CA CYS A 186 0.23 22.40 5.13
C CYS A 186 1.05 22.86 6.33
N PHE A 187 1.14 22.03 7.38
CA PHE A 187 1.85 22.40 8.60
C PHE A 187 3.29 21.89 8.67
N TRP A 188 3.67 20.87 7.89
CA TRP A 188 5.01 20.28 7.92
C TRP A 188 5.78 20.30 6.60
N GLY A 189 5.16 20.69 5.51
CA GLY A 189 5.81 20.78 4.19
C GLY A 189 6.67 22.03 3.98
N LYS A 190 7.01 22.78 5.04
CA LYS A 190 7.74 24.07 4.96
C LYS A 190 8.91 24.20 5.94
N GLU A 191 9.55 23.09 6.33
CA GLU A 191 10.86 23.16 7.02
C GLU A 191 11.84 22.16 6.43
#